data_4c58441d20edb2ec7db52976bd4dc731
#
_entry.id   4c58441d20edb2ec7db52976bd4dc731
#
_cell.length_a   1.000
_cell.length_b   1.000
_cell.length_c   1.000
_cell.angle_alpha   90.00
_cell.angle_beta   90.00
_cell.angle_gamma   90.00
#
_symmetry.space_group_name_H-M   'P 1'
#
loop_
_entity.id
_entity.type
_entity.pdbx_description
1 polymer ?
#
loop_
_entity_poly.entity_id
_entity_poly.type
_entity_poly.pdbx_seq_one_letter_code
_entity_poly.pdbx_strand_id
1 'polypeptide(L)'
;MKKLGKIVSIMLVGALTVSALSLAANAKGNESDDPTGFGVKDMSYAMAKIAVPMMNKVFDVANLLAGAAEVWTCIDGERYRDLSYGERKAQKYDLYIPKGLDKSQPQGVLLFIHGGTWTMGEKEHMAWAAARYAKLGYITATMDYDLSSQGNDNVAKVTGSKSNADIFDMLDDVTLCISAIKGELSNRGYSASSLALSGTSAGSHISALYAYSRFNESVIPIKMIFNLTTPSDFHLGSFDNYTAAEVAQYASIVAGYEFTAQDIENPQGEAAEMLNMISPVSNIKEGSVPALLGFAGKDKTIGTNHANVMTSKLNECGVENEVIMWPKSDHTLASDPKSIRNWNEAVARWLEKYM
;
A
#
# COMPACT_ATOMS: atom_id res chain seq x y z
N MET A 1 32.07 0.95 17.06
CA MET A 1 31.73 -0.20 16.17
C MET A 1 30.25 -0.30 15.82
N LYS A 2 29.26 -0.14 16.74
CA LYS A 2 27.82 -0.23 16.41
C LYS A 2 27.28 0.85 15.45
N LYS A 3 27.85 2.08 15.43
CA LYS A 3 27.46 3.15 14.48
C LYS A 3 28.01 2.93 13.07
N LEU A 4 29.19 2.35 12.94
CA LEU A 4 29.82 2.08 11.64
C LEU A 4 29.10 0.94 10.89
N GLY A 5 28.64 -0.08 11.62
CA GLY A 5 27.84 -1.17 11.04
C GLY A 5 26.50 -0.72 10.48
N LYS A 6 25.82 0.25 11.13
CA LYS A 6 24.53 0.81 10.61
C LYS A 6 24.74 1.66 9.34
N ILE A 7 25.81 2.44 9.26
CA ILE A 7 26.12 3.26 8.08
C ILE A 7 26.50 2.37 6.90
N VAL A 8 27.30 1.33 7.11
CA VAL A 8 27.68 0.36 6.09
C VAL A 8 26.47 -0.43 5.59
N SER A 9 25.54 -0.82 6.49
CA SER A 9 24.30 -1.51 6.09
C SER A 9 23.37 -0.61 5.26
N ILE A 10 23.20 0.66 5.62
CA ILE A 10 22.36 1.61 4.86
C ILE A 10 22.98 1.90 3.49
N MET A 11 24.31 2.04 3.40
CA MET A 11 24.99 2.21 2.11
C MET A 11 24.94 0.94 1.24
N LEU A 12 24.99 -0.25 1.85
CA LEU A 12 24.92 -1.52 1.11
C LEU A 12 23.51 -1.77 0.55
N VAL A 13 22.47 -1.40 1.29
CA VAL A 13 21.07 -1.50 0.81
C VAL A 13 20.78 -0.47 -0.28
N GLY A 14 21.22 0.78 -0.09
CA GLY A 14 21.12 1.80 -1.13
C GLY A 14 21.89 1.42 -2.41
N ALA A 15 23.08 0.81 -2.28
CA ALA A 15 23.87 0.33 -3.41
C ALA A 15 23.25 -0.92 -4.07
N LEU A 16 22.64 -1.83 -3.30
CA LEU A 16 21.95 -3.03 -3.82
C LEU A 16 20.63 -2.66 -4.50
N THR A 17 19.88 -1.69 -3.97
CA THR A 17 18.67 -1.16 -4.63
C THR A 17 19.01 -0.45 -5.94
N VAL A 18 20.01 0.43 -5.95
CA VAL A 18 20.48 1.11 -7.17
C VAL A 18 21.08 0.11 -8.16
N SER A 19 21.82 -0.91 -7.70
CA SER A 19 22.43 -1.93 -8.58
C SER A 19 21.41 -2.92 -9.12
N ALA A 20 20.38 -3.30 -8.36
CA ALA A 20 19.30 -4.14 -8.84
C ALA A 20 18.42 -3.38 -9.84
N LEU A 21 18.15 -2.09 -9.58
CA LEU A 21 17.48 -1.17 -10.49
C LEU A 21 18.25 -0.96 -11.78
N SER A 22 19.60 -0.75 -11.69
CA SER A 22 20.44 -0.59 -12.87
C SER A 22 20.67 -1.90 -13.65
N LEU A 23 20.62 -3.08 -13.03
CA LEU A 23 20.66 -4.36 -13.74
C LEU A 23 19.36 -4.63 -14.51
N ALA A 24 18.21 -4.26 -13.96
CA ALA A 24 16.93 -4.36 -14.67
C ALA A 24 16.85 -3.33 -15.84
N ALA A 25 17.33 -2.10 -15.64
CA ALA A 25 17.36 -1.04 -16.64
C ALA A 25 18.43 -1.26 -17.72
N ASN A 26 19.61 -1.85 -17.39
CA ASN A 26 20.69 -2.10 -18.34
C ASN A 26 20.55 -3.40 -19.13
N ALA A 27 19.53 -4.22 -18.89
CA ALA A 27 19.28 -5.43 -19.69
C ALA A 27 18.84 -5.13 -21.14
N LYS A 28 18.47 -3.87 -21.44
CA LYS A 28 18.33 -3.35 -22.81
C LYS A 28 18.87 -1.91 -22.85
N GLY A 29 19.80 -1.64 -23.75
CA GLY A 29 20.37 -0.31 -24.02
C GLY A 29 19.40 0.67 -24.67
N ASN A 30 18.19 0.79 -24.15
CA ASN A 30 17.23 1.84 -24.43
C ASN A 30 16.73 2.41 -23.11
N GLU A 31 16.70 3.73 -23.02
CA GLU A 31 15.94 4.46 -22.00
C GLU A 31 14.53 3.85 -21.96
N SER A 32 14.16 3.18 -20.87
CA SER A 32 12.81 2.67 -20.72
C SER A 32 11.94 3.84 -20.31
N ASP A 33 10.87 4.10 -21.05
CA ASP A 33 9.81 5.07 -20.71
C ASP A 33 8.97 4.63 -19.49
N ASP A 34 9.48 3.72 -18.64
CA ASP A 34 8.79 3.20 -17.47
C ASP A 34 9.11 4.04 -16.22
N PRO A 35 8.17 4.84 -15.70
CA PRO A 35 8.38 5.71 -14.55
C PRO A 35 8.60 4.92 -13.26
N THR A 36 8.20 3.64 -13.21
CA THR A 36 8.45 2.76 -12.06
C THR A 36 9.90 2.32 -11.99
N GLY A 37 10.65 2.42 -13.10
CA GLY A 37 12.02 1.96 -13.21
C GLY A 37 12.18 0.43 -13.22
N PHE A 38 11.07 -0.32 -13.25
CA PHE A 38 11.10 -1.79 -13.12
C PHE A 38 10.92 -2.55 -14.44
N GLY A 39 10.59 -1.87 -15.53
CA GLY A 39 10.57 -2.44 -16.88
C GLY A 39 9.72 -3.71 -17.04
N VAL A 40 8.62 -3.83 -16.31
CA VAL A 40 7.79 -5.07 -16.29
C VAL A 40 7.10 -5.32 -17.63
N LYS A 41 6.80 -4.27 -18.39
CA LYS A 41 6.04 -4.33 -19.65
C LYS A 41 6.67 -5.27 -20.68
N ASP A 42 8.00 -5.29 -20.76
CA ASP A 42 8.75 -6.04 -21.77
C ASP A 42 9.47 -7.29 -21.23
N MET A 43 9.20 -7.69 -19.98
CA MET A 43 9.87 -8.85 -19.38
C MET A 43 9.48 -10.15 -20.07
N SER A 44 10.48 -10.95 -20.48
CA SER A 44 10.24 -12.34 -20.82
C SER A 44 9.89 -13.17 -19.58
N TYR A 45 9.24 -14.34 -19.78
CA TYR A 45 8.89 -15.23 -18.67
C TYR A 45 10.09 -15.65 -17.81
N ALA A 46 11.23 -15.94 -18.45
CA ALA A 46 12.45 -16.30 -17.76
C ALA A 46 13.00 -15.13 -16.91
N MET A 47 12.95 -13.90 -17.42
CA MET A 47 13.34 -12.71 -16.67
C MET A 47 12.37 -12.43 -15.52
N ALA A 48 11.07 -12.50 -15.74
CA ALA A 48 10.07 -12.28 -14.72
C ALA A 48 10.22 -13.25 -13.54
N LYS A 49 10.49 -14.53 -13.78
CA LYS A 49 10.75 -15.55 -12.74
C LYS A 49 11.95 -15.22 -11.85
N ILE A 50 12.90 -14.45 -12.32
CA ILE A 50 14.08 -14.06 -11.53
C ILE A 50 13.87 -12.67 -10.92
N ALA A 51 13.43 -11.71 -11.73
CA ALA A 51 13.34 -10.30 -11.32
C ALA A 51 12.26 -10.06 -10.27
N VAL A 52 11.05 -10.59 -10.44
CA VAL A 52 9.95 -10.37 -9.49
C VAL A 52 10.28 -10.87 -8.08
N PRO A 53 10.71 -12.12 -7.85
CA PRO A 53 11.12 -12.57 -6.53
C PRO A 53 12.32 -11.81 -5.97
N MET A 54 13.27 -11.40 -6.83
CA MET A 54 14.43 -10.64 -6.38
C MET A 54 14.05 -9.23 -5.92
N MET A 55 13.15 -8.56 -6.63
CA MET A 55 12.62 -7.25 -6.21
C MET A 55 11.90 -7.33 -4.87
N ASN A 56 11.04 -8.33 -4.68
CA ASN A 56 10.36 -8.56 -3.40
C ASN A 56 11.37 -8.76 -2.26
N LYS A 57 12.44 -9.54 -2.47
CA LYS A 57 13.51 -9.73 -1.46
C LYS A 57 14.26 -8.45 -1.11
N VAL A 58 14.42 -7.54 -2.04
CA VAL A 58 15.01 -6.21 -1.73
C VAL A 58 14.13 -5.43 -0.78
N PHE A 59 12.81 -5.45 -0.98
CA PHE A 59 11.86 -4.82 -0.06
C PHE A 59 11.84 -5.48 1.32
N ASP A 60 11.92 -6.82 1.42
CA ASP A 60 12.06 -7.54 2.68
C ASP A 60 13.26 -7.06 3.48
N VAL A 61 14.43 -6.96 2.82
CA VAL A 61 15.68 -6.50 3.45
C VAL A 61 15.57 -5.04 3.89
N ALA A 62 14.96 -4.19 3.09
CA ALA A 62 14.75 -2.78 3.43
C ALA A 62 13.87 -2.64 4.69
N ASN A 63 12.75 -3.37 4.77
CA ASN A 63 11.86 -3.39 5.92
C ASN A 63 12.56 -3.92 7.19
N LEU A 64 13.36 -4.97 7.08
CA LEU A 64 14.13 -5.54 8.20
C LEU A 64 15.16 -4.54 8.73
N LEU A 65 15.86 -3.82 7.84
CA LEU A 65 16.90 -2.85 8.21
C LEU A 65 16.32 -1.54 8.77
N ALA A 66 15.12 -1.16 8.39
CA ALA A 66 14.42 -0.01 8.96
C ALA A 66 14.14 -0.18 10.48
N GLY A 67 14.38 -1.36 11.04
CA GLY A 67 14.17 -1.64 12.46
C GLY A 67 12.70 -1.61 12.88
N ALA A 68 11.81 -1.70 11.91
CA ALA A 68 10.37 -1.78 12.09
C ALA A 68 9.87 -3.22 12.26
N ALA A 69 10.76 -4.21 12.08
CA ALA A 69 10.40 -5.62 12.13
C ALA A 69 9.99 -6.07 13.54
N GLU A 70 8.72 -6.29 13.72
CA GLU A 70 8.16 -6.98 14.88
C GLU A 70 8.10 -8.47 14.58
N VAL A 71 8.64 -9.30 15.49
CA VAL A 71 8.56 -10.74 15.34
C VAL A 71 7.27 -11.24 15.98
N TRP A 72 6.46 -11.98 15.23
CA TRP A 72 5.29 -12.68 15.74
C TRP A 72 5.65 -14.13 16.07
N THR A 73 5.32 -14.56 17.28
CA THR A 73 5.62 -15.91 17.77
C THR A 73 4.33 -16.60 18.25
N CYS A 74 4.40 -17.91 18.51
CA CYS A 74 3.29 -18.67 19.08
C CYS A 74 2.90 -18.25 20.51
N ILE A 75 3.74 -17.44 21.19
CA ILE A 75 3.41 -16.85 22.50
C ILE A 75 2.42 -15.69 22.31
N ASP A 76 2.53 -14.94 21.22
CA ASP A 76 1.70 -13.77 20.93
C ASP A 76 0.30 -14.18 20.48
N GLY A 77 0.14 -15.31 19.82
CA GLY A 77 -1.13 -15.81 19.29
C GLY A 77 -0.96 -16.75 18.10
N GLU A 78 -2.00 -16.84 17.27
CA GLU A 78 -2.03 -17.69 16.08
C GLU A 78 -1.77 -16.86 14.83
N ARG A 79 -1.04 -17.39 13.87
CA ARG A 79 -0.89 -16.85 12.52
C ARG A 79 -1.29 -17.92 11.52
N TYR A 80 -2.28 -17.59 10.69
CA TYR A 80 -2.73 -18.40 9.58
C TYR A 80 -2.17 -17.80 8.30
N ARG A 81 -1.39 -18.56 7.56
CA ARG A 81 -0.69 -18.10 6.35
C ARG A 81 -1.38 -18.57 5.09
N ASP A 82 -1.26 -17.76 4.04
CA ASP A 82 -1.65 -18.13 2.68
C ASP A 82 -3.12 -18.57 2.55
N LEU A 83 -3.99 -18.02 3.40
CA LEU A 83 -5.42 -18.20 3.27
C LEU A 83 -5.89 -17.61 1.94
N SER A 84 -6.79 -18.31 1.24
CA SER A 84 -7.32 -17.83 -0.04
C SER A 84 -8.55 -16.96 0.17
N TYR A 85 -8.64 -15.84 -0.55
CA TYR A 85 -9.86 -15.06 -0.64
C TYR A 85 -10.49 -15.10 -2.05
N GLY A 86 -9.85 -15.80 -2.99
CA GLY A 86 -10.31 -16.01 -4.35
C GLY A 86 -9.58 -17.18 -5.00
N GLU A 87 -9.76 -17.34 -6.31
CA GLU A 87 -9.25 -18.50 -7.07
C GLU A 87 -7.83 -18.28 -7.61
N ARG A 88 -7.41 -17.03 -7.79
CA ARG A 88 -6.08 -16.71 -8.33
C ARG A 88 -4.98 -16.92 -7.30
N LYS A 89 -3.79 -17.22 -7.79
CA LYS A 89 -2.61 -17.43 -6.93
C LYS A 89 -2.26 -16.18 -6.13
N ALA A 90 -2.46 -14.99 -6.69
CA ALA A 90 -2.24 -13.71 -6.02
C ALA A 90 -3.28 -13.42 -4.93
N GLN A 91 -4.43 -14.10 -4.92
CA GLN A 91 -5.52 -13.85 -3.98
C GLN A 91 -5.31 -14.56 -2.65
N LYS A 92 -4.30 -14.10 -1.89
CA LYS A 92 -3.89 -14.66 -0.60
C LYS A 92 -3.84 -13.60 0.49
N TYR A 93 -4.08 -14.03 1.73
CA TYR A 93 -3.90 -13.21 2.91
C TYR A 93 -3.35 -14.02 4.08
N ASP A 94 -2.69 -13.32 5.01
CA ASP A 94 -2.32 -13.88 6.30
C ASP A 94 -3.19 -13.26 7.39
N LEU A 95 -3.59 -14.05 8.36
CA LEU A 95 -4.42 -13.64 9.49
C LEU A 95 -3.67 -13.86 10.80
N TYR A 96 -3.64 -12.84 11.66
CA TYR A 96 -3.02 -12.87 12.98
C TYR A 96 -4.10 -12.67 14.03
N ILE A 97 -4.25 -13.61 14.93
CA ILE A 97 -5.23 -13.59 16.02
C ILE A 97 -4.48 -13.58 17.35
N PRO A 98 -4.52 -12.46 18.10
CA PRO A 98 -3.87 -12.37 19.41
C PRO A 98 -4.40 -13.41 20.39
N LYS A 99 -3.51 -13.87 21.27
CA LYS A 99 -3.88 -14.77 22.36
C LYS A 99 -4.76 -14.05 23.38
N GLY A 100 -5.79 -14.75 23.86
CA GLY A 100 -6.61 -14.26 24.98
C GLY A 100 -7.73 -13.32 24.58
N LEU A 101 -8.04 -13.17 23.29
CA LEU A 101 -9.23 -12.43 22.84
C LEU A 101 -10.52 -13.10 23.37
N ASP A 102 -11.42 -12.29 23.90
CA ASP A 102 -12.74 -12.74 24.35
C ASP A 102 -13.67 -12.89 23.12
N LYS A 103 -13.98 -14.14 22.78
CA LYS A 103 -14.88 -14.46 21.66
C LYS A 103 -16.32 -14.00 21.87
N SER A 104 -16.72 -13.67 23.08
CA SER A 104 -18.06 -13.12 23.38
C SER A 104 -18.17 -11.65 23.00
N GLN A 105 -17.04 -10.98 22.80
CA GLN A 105 -16.98 -9.56 22.44
C GLN A 105 -16.68 -9.38 20.95
N PRO A 106 -17.30 -8.35 20.32
CA PRO A 106 -16.95 -7.97 18.97
C PRO A 106 -15.49 -7.51 18.86
N GLN A 107 -14.82 -7.87 17.78
CA GLN A 107 -13.39 -7.58 17.57
C GLN A 107 -13.18 -6.52 16.49
N GLY A 108 -12.17 -5.67 16.73
CA GLY A 108 -11.63 -4.77 15.71
C GLY A 108 -10.63 -5.50 14.81
N VAL A 109 -10.72 -5.26 13.51
CA VAL A 109 -9.86 -5.86 12.48
C VAL A 109 -9.05 -4.76 11.80
N LEU A 110 -7.74 -5.00 11.59
CA LEU A 110 -6.88 -4.11 10.81
C LEU A 110 -6.39 -4.87 9.58
N LEU A 111 -6.66 -4.33 8.39
CA LEU A 111 -6.18 -4.91 7.13
C LEU A 111 -5.06 -4.05 6.56
N PHE A 112 -3.91 -4.68 6.30
CA PHE A 112 -2.71 -4.05 5.77
C PHE A 112 -2.48 -4.43 4.31
N ILE A 113 -2.29 -3.41 3.45
CA ILE A 113 -2.10 -3.53 2.01
C ILE A 113 -0.68 -3.05 1.67
N HIS A 114 0.09 -3.89 0.99
CA HIS A 114 1.49 -3.59 0.69
C HIS A 114 1.65 -2.55 -0.44
N GLY A 115 2.78 -1.83 -0.41
CA GLY A 115 3.21 -0.96 -1.49
C GLY A 115 3.91 -1.74 -2.62
N GLY A 116 4.47 -1.01 -3.58
CA GLY A 116 5.22 -1.60 -4.70
C GLY A 116 4.71 -1.15 -6.07
N THR A 117 4.39 0.15 -6.20
CA THR A 117 3.98 0.78 -7.48
C THR A 117 2.89 0.03 -8.26
N TRP A 118 2.02 -0.68 -7.55
CA TRP A 118 0.94 -1.54 -8.08
C TRP A 118 1.40 -2.73 -8.92
N THR A 119 2.70 -2.86 -9.21
CA THR A 119 3.30 -3.86 -10.11
C THR A 119 4.11 -4.93 -9.40
N MET A 120 4.37 -4.77 -8.11
CA MET A 120 5.16 -5.68 -7.29
C MET A 120 4.77 -5.60 -5.82
N GLY A 121 5.44 -6.39 -5.00
CA GLY A 121 5.19 -6.49 -3.57
C GLY A 121 4.50 -7.79 -3.22
N GLU A 122 4.45 -8.05 -1.93
CA GLU A 122 3.80 -9.22 -1.35
C GLU A 122 3.34 -8.91 0.08
N LYS A 123 2.33 -9.62 0.58
CA LYS A 123 1.71 -9.41 1.89
C LYS A 123 2.70 -9.47 3.06
N GLU A 124 3.80 -10.20 2.87
CA GLU A 124 4.90 -10.31 3.83
C GLU A 124 5.56 -8.97 4.13
N HIS A 125 5.54 -8.00 3.20
CA HIS A 125 6.08 -6.65 3.41
C HIS A 125 5.35 -5.90 4.52
N MET A 126 4.11 -6.27 4.84
CA MET A 126 3.32 -5.69 5.92
C MET A 126 3.26 -6.55 7.18
N ALA A 127 3.98 -7.68 7.22
CA ALA A 127 3.95 -8.62 8.35
C ALA A 127 4.40 -7.99 9.67
N TRP A 128 5.35 -7.05 9.62
CA TRP A 128 5.81 -6.29 10.79
C TRP A 128 4.71 -5.42 11.39
N ALA A 129 3.91 -4.76 10.53
CA ALA A 129 2.78 -3.94 10.97
C ALA A 129 1.67 -4.82 11.57
N ALA A 130 1.30 -5.89 10.87
CA ALA A 130 0.32 -6.85 11.37
C ALA A 130 0.73 -7.41 12.75
N ALA A 131 1.98 -7.86 12.91
CA ALA A 131 2.50 -8.36 14.18
C ALA A 131 2.45 -7.30 15.29
N ARG A 132 2.88 -6.06 14.97
CA ARG A 132 2.90 -4.95 15.92
C ARG A 132 1.51 -4.66 16.48
N TYR A 133 0.54 -4.46 15.61
CA TYR A 133 -0.81 -4.06 16.03
C TYR A 133 -1.62 -5.24 16.58
N ALA A 134 -1.32 -6.47 16.17
CA ALA A 134 -1.88 -7.65 16.81
C ALA A 134 -1.44 -7.77 18.28
N LYS A 135 -0.20 -7.40 18.61
CA LYS A 135 0.28 -7.34 20.01
C LYS A 135 -0.45 -6.29 20.86
N LEU A 136 -1.15 -5.34 20.25
CA LEU A 136 -2.04 -4.39 20.93
C LEU A 136 -3.45 -4.94 21.16
N GLY A 137 -3.73 -6.17 20.72
CA GLY A 137 -5.02 -6.83 20.94
C GLY A 137 -5.99 -6.78 19.76
N TYR A 138 -5.58 -6.25 18.60
CA TYR A 138 -6.41 -6.25 17.40
C TYR A 138 -6.19 -7.52 16.56
N ILE A 139 -7.24 -8.03 15.93
CA ILE A 139 -7.07 -9.00 14.85
C ILE A 139 -6.48 -8.26 13.65
N THR A 140 -5.43 -8.80 13.05
CA THR A 140 -4.78 -8.14 11.91
C THR A 140 -4.66 -9.09 10.73
N ALA A 141 -4.68 -8.53 9.53
CA ALA A 141 -4.45 -9.27 8.31
C ALA A 141 -3.52 -8.50 7.36
N THR A 142 -2.75 -9.22 6.56
CA THR A 142 -2.02 -8.70 5.41
C THR A 142 -2.51 -9.38 4.16
N MET A 143 -2.67 -8.67 3.05
CA MET A 143 -3.16 -9.25 1.80
C MET A 143 -2.22 -8.99 0.63
N ASP A 144 -2.14 -9.97 -0.28
CA ASP A 144 -1.73 -9.76 -1.65
C ASP A 144 -2.93 -9.24 -2.44
N TYR A 145 -2.68 -8.64 -3.58
CA TYR A 145 -3.69 -8.22 -4.55
C TYR A 145 -3.18 -8.46 -5.97
N ASP A 146 -4.04 -8.46 -6.96
CA ASP A 146 -3.67 -8.61 -8.36
C ASP A 146 -2.75 -7.46 -8.78
N LEU A 147 -1.50 -7.77 -9.08
CA LEU A 147 -0.50 -6.78 -9.52
C LEU A 147 -0.71 -6.42 -10.97
N SER A 148 -0.62 -5.12 -11.29
CA SER A 148 -0.62 -4.66 -12.68
C SER A 148 0.57 -5.23 -13.43
N SER A 149 0.32 -5.98 -14.47
CA SER A 149 1.36 -6.52 -15.36
C SER A 149 1.68 -5.57 -16.52
N GLN A 150 0.99 -4.43 -16.60
CA GLN A 150 1.08 -3.50 -17.73
C GLN A 150 0.87 -4.21 -19.09
N GLY A 151 -0.05 -5.17 -19.12
CA GLY A 151 -0.33 -5.98 -20.30
C GLY A 151 0.67 -7.11 -20.56
N ASN A 152 1.64 -7.36 -19.67
CA ASN A 152 2.60 -8.44 -19.82
C ASN A 152 2.12 -9.74 -19.18
N ASP A 153 1.58 -10.64 -19.99
CA ASP A 153 1.11 -11.96 -19.55
C ASP A 153 2.19 -12.83 -18.87
N ASN A 154 3.47 -12.62 -19.17
CA ASN A 154 4.54 -13.37 -18.51
C ASN A 154 4.70 -12.93 -17.05
N VAL A 155 4.56 -11.64 -16.77
CA VAL A 155 4.58 -11.11 -15.41
C VAL A 155 3.34 -11.59 -14.66
N ALA A 156 2.15 -11.46 -15.25
CA ALA A 156 0.91 -11.96 -14.66
C ALA A 156 0.97 -13.46 -14.31
N LYS A 157 1.55 -14.30 -15.18
CA LYS A 157 1.77 -15.73 -14.88
C LYS A 157 2.72 -15.97 -13.71
N VAL A 158 3.77 -15.16 -13.55
CA VAL A 158 4.73 -15.32 -12.44
C VAL A 158 4.13 -14.87 -11.13
N THR A 159 3.48 -13.71 -11.10
CA THR A 159 2.81 -13.17 -9.90
C THR A 159 1.56 -13.97 -9.54
N GLY A 160 0.90 -14.56 -10.53
CA GLY A 160 -0.40 -15.23 -10.39
C GLY A 160 -1.56 -14.27 -10.37
N SER A 161 -1.33 -13.04 -10.83
CA SER A 161 -2.31 -11.97 -10.95
C SER A 161 -3.17 -12.14 -12.21
N LYS A 162 -4.29 -11.42 -12.26
CA LYS A 162 -5.10 -11.27 -13.47
C LYS A 162 -4.25 -10.58 -14.55
N SER A 163 -4.36 -11.06 -15.80
CA SER A 163 -3.80 -10.35 -16.95
C SER A 163 -4.50 -8.99 -17.09
N ASN A 164 -3.73 -7.91 -17.29
CA ASN A 164 -4.24 -6.54 -17.35
C ASN A 164 -4.99 -6.07 -16.08
N ALA A 165 -4.58 -6.53 -14.89
CA ALA A 165 -5.13 -6.03 -13.64
C ALA A 165 -4.91 -4.52 -13.51
N ASP A 166 -5.97 -3.83 -13.09
CA ASP A 166 -5.98 -2.39 -12.82
C ASP A 166 -6.41 -2.12 -11.37
N ILE A 167 -6.58 -0.86 -11.03
CA ILE A 167 -6.98 -0.46 -9.67
C ILE A 167 -8.37 -1.00 -9.29
N PHE A 168 -9.28 -1.13 -10.23
CA PHE A 168 -10.63 -1.60 -9.95
C PHE A 168 -10.63 -3.08 -9.58
N ASP A 169 -9.79 -3.89 -10.24
CA ASP A 169 -9.53 -5.29 -9.85
C ASP A 169 -8.91 -5.37 -8.44
N MET A 170 -7.97 -4.45 -8.11
CA MET A 170 -7.36 -4.40 -6.77
C MET A 170 -8.40 -4.02 -5.69
N LEU A 171 -9.35 -3.13 -6.00
CA LEU A 171 -10.46 -2.81 -5.10
C LEU A 171 -11.43 -3.99 -4.94
N ASP A 172 -11.68 -4.75 -6.00
CA ASP A 172 -12.47 -6.00 -5.93
C ASP A 172 -11.77 -7.02 -5.02
N ASP A 173 -10.44 -7.14 -5.11
CA ASP A 173 -9.63 -7.99 -4.24
C ASP A 173 -9.77 -7.58 -2.76
N VAL A 174 -9.80 -6.28 -2.45
CA VAL A 174 -10.05 -5.79 -1.08
C VAL A 174 -11.44 -6.23 -0.60
N THR A 175 -12.48 -6.09 -1.42
CA THR A 175 -13.84 -6.53 -1.09
C THR A 175 -13.90 -8.03 -0.78
N LEU A 176 -13.30 -8.85 -1.64
CA LEU A 176 -13.23 -10.30 -1.48
C LEU A 176 -12.44 -10.69 -0.23
N CYS A 177 -11.30 -10.04 0.01
CA CYS A 177 -10.46 -10.30 1.17
C CYS A 177 -11.17 -9.98 2.48
N ILE A 178 -11.84 -8.82 2.58
CA ILE A 178 -12.64 -8.46 3.78
C ILE A 178 -13.73 -9.50 4.03
N SER A 179 -14.39 -9.97 2.98
CA SER A 179 -15.44 -11.00 3.06
C SER A 179 -14.87 -12.34 3.55
N ALA A 180 -13.71 -12.74 3.04
CA ALA A 180 -13.01 -13.96 3.46
C ALA A 180 -12.55 -13.86 4.92
N ILE A 181 -11.98 -12.73 5.34
CA ILE A 181 -11.59 -12.48 6.73
C ILE A 181 -12.80 -12.63 7.66
N LYS A 182 -13.93 -12.00 7.33
CA LYS A 182 -15.15 -12.11 8.13
C LYS A 182 -15.63 -13.56 8.26
N GLY A 183 -15.65 -14.30 7.16
CA GLY A 183 -16.03 -15.72 7.13
C GLY A 183 -15.08 -16.57 7.98
N GLU A 184 -13.78 -16.40 7.83
CA GLU A 184 -12.76 -17.14 8.57
C GLU A 184 -12.84 -16.86 10.09
N LEU A 185 -13.04 -15.60 10.48
CA LEU A 185 -13.24 -15.22 11.88
C LEU A 185 -14.52 -15.85 12.45
N SER A 186 -15.61 -15.82 11.69
CA SER A 186 -16.87 -16.46 12.11
C SER A 186 -16.70 -17.97 12.32
N ASN A 187 -15.99 -18.66 11.42
CA ASN A 187 -15.69 -20.10 11.55
C ASN A 187 -14.87 -20.41 12.81
N ARG A 188 -14.07 -19.45 13.29
CA ARG A 188 -13.27 -19.55 14.53
C ARG A 188 -14.01 -19.07 15.78
N GLY A 189 -15.25 -18.61 15.62
CA GLY A 189 -16.10 -18.13 16.73
C GLY A 189 -15.82 -16.68 17.12
N TYR A 190 -15.22 -15.86 16.27
CA TYR A 190 -15.04 -14.43 16.47
C TYR A 190 -16.07 -13.62 15.66
N SER A 191 -16.52 -12.50 16.19
CA SER A 191 -17.34 -11.52 15.50
C SER A 191 -16.52 -10.27 15.19
N ALA A 192 -16.38 -9.92 13.90
CA ALA A 192 -15.74 -8.68 13.48
C ALA A 192 -16.77 -7.55 13.41
N SER A 193 -16.56 -6.45 14.15
CA SER A 193 -17.50 -5.32 14.24
C SER A 193 -16.99 -4.03 13.60
N SER A 194 -15.69 -3.88 13.48
CA SER A 194 -15.04 -2.69 12.94
C SER A 194 -13.80 -3.06 12.14
N LEU A 195 -13.52 -2.27 11.11
CA LEU A 195 -12.37 -2.42 10.23
C LEU A 195 -11.61 -1.11 10.13
N ALA A 196 -10.29 -1.16 10.27
CA ALA A 196 -9.41 -0.10 9.81
C ALA A 196 -8.56 -0.61 8.65
N LEU A 197 -8.41 0.21 7.62
CA LEU A 197 -7.54 -0.08 6.49
C LEU A 197 -6.24 0.69 6.63
N SER A 198 -5.14 0.05 6.27
CA SER A 198 -3.83 0.69 6.25
C SER A 198 -2.99 0.18 5.09
N GLY A 199 -2.11 1.03 4.61
CA GLY A 199 -1.16 0.66 3.58
C GLY A 199 0.01 1.62 3.48
N THR A 200 0.96 1.27 2.63
CA THR A 200 2.11 2.13 2.30
C THR A 200 2.16 2.34 0.79
N SER A 201 2.45 3.59 0.33
CA SER A 201 2.61 3.88 -1.11
C SER A 201 1.41 3.39 -1.94
N ALA A 202 1.59 2.53 -2.94
CA ALA A 202 0.50 1.93 -3.72
C ALA A 202 -0.60 1.27 -2.85
N GLY A 203 -0.21 0.58 -1.77
CA GLY A 203 -1.18 -0.02 -0.84
C GLY A 203 -1.99 1.01 -0.06
N SER A 204 -1.39 2.16 0.27
CA SER A 204 -2.12 3.27 0.90
C SER A 204 -3.08 3.95 -0.08
N HIS A 205 -2.74 4.00 -1.36
CA HIS A 205 -3.64 4.42 -2.43
C HIS A 205 -4.87 3.51 -2.50
N ILE A 206 -4.66 2.19 -2.62
CA ILE A 206 -5.72 1.18 -2.65
C ILE A 206 -6.62 1.31 -1.41
N SER A 207 -6.01 1.39 -0.22
CA SER A 207 -6.70 1.58 1.07
C SER A 207 -7.58 2.82 1.07
N ALA A 208 -7.04 3.98 0.69
CA ALA A 208 -7.76 5.25 0.69
C ALA A 208 -8.86 5.27 -0.38
N LEU A 209 -8.55 4.82 -1.60
CA LEU A 209 -9.52 4.78 -2.68
C LEU A 209 -10.71 3.87 -2.33
N TYR A 210 -10.44 2.67 -1.79
CA TYR A 210 -11.49 1.77 -1.33
C TYR A 210 -12.36 2.42 -0.24
N ALA A 211 -11.72 3.00 0.78
CA ALA A 211 -12.41 3.60 1.90
C ALA A 211 -13.31 4.79 1.52
N TYR A 212 -12.99 5.51 0.44
CA TYR A 212 -13.76 6.68 0.01
C TYR A 212 -14.73 6.39 -1.14
N SER A 213 -14.44 5.43 -2.01
CA SER A 213 -15.30 5.11 -3.16
C SER A 213 -16.20 3.89 -2.92
N ARG A 214 -15.74 2.87 -2.16
CA ARG A 214 -16.42 1.57 -2.03
C ARG A 214 -16.73 1.15 -0.59
N PHE A 215 -16.68 2.07 0.38
CA PHE A 215 -16.89 1.72 1.80
C PHE A 215 -18.22 0.97 2.08
N ASN A 216 -19.25 1.21 1.27
CA ASN A 216 -20.54 0.52 1.38
C ASN A 216 -20.50 -0.96 0.95
N GLU A 217 -19.48 -1.39 0.21
CA GLU A 217 -19.29 -2.78 -0.21
C GLU A 217 -18.66 -3.63 0.90
N SER A 218 -18.06 -2.99 1.89
CA SER A 218 -17.41 -3.68 3.00
C SER A 218 -18.41 -4.33 3.95
N VAL A 219 -18.31 -5.65 4.11
CA VAL A 219 -19.15 -6.43 5.04
C VAL A 219 -18.75 -6.27 6.51
N ILE A 220 -17.61 -5.61 6.80
CA ILE A 220 -17.19 -5.14 8.10
C ILE A 220 -17.13 -3.62 8.03
N PRO A 221 -17.85 -2.85 8.87
CA PRO A 221 -17.88 -1.39 8.78
C PRO A 221 -16.48 -0.78 8.91
N ILE A 222 -16.04 0.00 7.91
CA ILE A 222 -14.77 0.73 7.95
C ILE A 222 -14.95 1.94 8.88
N LYS A 223 -14.05 2.09 9.85
CA LYS A 223 -14.09 3.15 10.87
C LYS A 223 -13.05 4.22 10.66
N MET A 224 -11.91 3.88 10.09
CA MET A 224 -10.82 4.81 9.79
C MET A 224 -9.84 4.22 8.78
N ILE A 225 -9.01 5.09 8.22
CA ILE A 225 -7.77 4.69 7.56
C ILE A 225 -6.56 5.25 8.31
N PHE A 226 -5.42 4.55 8.27
CA PHE A 226 -4.13 5.06 8.75
C PHE A 226 -3.02 4.67 7.78
N ASN A 227 -2.66 5.61 6.92
CA ASN A 227 -1.91 5.37 5.70
C ASN A 227 -0.57 6.11 5.67
N LEU A 228 0.42 5.51 5.02
CA LEU A 228 1.76 6.06 4.86
C LEU A 228 2.05 6.37 3.38
N THR A 229 2.54 7.59 3.10
CA THR A 229 2.96 8.06 1.76
C THR A 229 1.93 7.79 0.68
N THR A 230 0.71 8.29 0.90
CA THR A 230 -0.45 8.03 0.03
C THR A 230 -0.40 8.82 -1.28
N PRO A 231 -0.38 8.18 -2.46
CA PRO A 231 -0.77 8.81 -3.71
C PRO A 231 -2.25 9.21 -3.62
N SER A 232 -2.54 10.47 -3.33
CA SER A 232 -3.90 10.92 -3.01
C SER A 232 -4.66 11.47 -4.20
N ASP A 233 -3.93 11.86 -5.26
CA ASP A 233 -4.49 12.51 -6.43
C ASP A 233 -3.61 12.28 -7.66
N PHE A 234 -4.21 12.07 -8.82
CA PHE A 234 -3.49 11.83 -10.08
C PHE A 234 -3.54 13.03 -11.05
N HIS A 235 -4.03 14.18 -10.60
CA HIS A 235 -3.90 15.43 -11.36
C HIS A 235 -2.49 16.02 -11.22
N LEU A 236 -2.01 16.67 -12.28
CA LEU A 236 -0.62 17.16 -12.37
C LEU A 236 -0.18 18.02 -11.18
N GLY A 237 -1.07 18.85 -10.64
CA GLY A 237 -0.77 19.75 -9.52
C GLY A 237 -0.40 19.05 -8.20
N SER A 238 -0.64 17.75 -8.08
CA SER A 238 -0.31 16.96 -6.89
C SER A 238 1.08 16.32 -6.95
N PHE A 239 1.72 16.33 -8.11
CA PHE A 239 3.05 15.74 -8.35
C PHE A 239 4.12 16.82 -8.41
N ASP A 240 4.86 17.04 -7.32
CA ASP A 240 5.84 18.13 -7.17
C ASP A 240 7.00 18.12 -8.17
N ASN A 241 7.39 16.95 -8.68
CA ASN A 241 8.63 16.76 -9.43
C ASN A 241 8.46 15.97 -10.72
N TYR A 242 7.23 15.84 -11.22
CA TYR A 242 6.92 15.02 -12.38
C TYR A 242 6.41 15.87 -13.53
N THR A 243 6.79 15.48 -14.73
CA THR A 243 6.20 16.00 -15.98
C THR A 243 4.82 15.39 -16.21
N ALA A 244 4.01 16.02 -17.04
CA ALA A 244 2.71 15.46 -17.42
C ALA A 244 2.84 14.06 -18.06
N ALA A 245 3.91 13.79 -18.81
CA ALA A 245 4.18 12.48 -19.40
C ALA A 245 4.45 11.42 -18.34
N GLU A 246 5.22 11.73 -17.29
CA GLU A 246 5.48 10.81 -16.17
C GLU A 246 4.21 10.55 -15.35
N VAL A 247 3.40 11.58 -15.09
CA VAL A 247 2.10 11.39 -14.42
C VAL A 247 1.17 10.53 -15.25
N ALA A 248 1.14 10.72 -16.60
CA ALA A 248 0.36 9.90 -17.51
C ALA A 248 0.74 8.42 -17.43
N GLN A 249 2.04 8.12 -17.33
CA GLN A 249 2.52 6.74 -17.19
C GLN A 249 2.05 6.12 -15.87
N TYR A 250 2.17 6.82 -14.73
CA TYR A 250 1.67 6.33 -13.44
C TYR A 250 0.14 6.13 -13.46
N ALA A 251 -0.60 7.12 -13.97
CA ALA A 251 -2.04 7.02 -14.10
C ALA A 251 -2.47 5.84 -14.98
N SER A 252 -1.74 5.60 -16.08
CA SER A 252 -2.01 4.47 -16.99
C SER A 252 -1.77 3.11 -16.32
N ILE A 253 -0.71 2.97 -15.53
CA ILE A 253 -0.43 1.75 -14.75
C ILE A 253 -1.57 1.45 -13.77
N VAL A 254 -2.07 2.50 -13.12
CA VAL A 254 -3.11 2.40 -12.09
C VAL A 254 -4.47 2.10 -12.72
N ALA A 255 -4.85 2.88 -13.73
CA ALA A 255 -6.19 2.85 -14.29
C ALA A 255 -6.42 1.71 -15.31
N GLY A 256 -5.37 1.11 -15.85
CA GLY A 256 -5.52 0.25 -17.03
C GLY A 256 -6.02 1.01 -18.27
N TYR A 257 -5.97 2.33 -18.23
CA TYR A 257 -6.37 3.27 -19.29
C TYR A 257 -5.13 3.99 -19.82
N GLU A 258 -5.00 4.16 -21.12
CA GLU A 258 -3.82 4.77 -21.72
C GLU A 258 -3.95 6.31 -21.71
N PHE A 259 -3.30 6.96 -20.75
CA PHE A 259 -3.21 8.42 -20.68
C PHE A 259 -2.05 8.94 -21.52
N THR A 260 -2.27 10.10 -22.15
CA THR A 260 -1.22 10.93 -22.78
C THR A 260 -0.85 12.11 -21.88
N ALA A 261 0.30 12.76 -22.15
CA ALA A 261 0.65 14.00 -21.45
C ALA A 261 -0.43 15.09 -21.58
N GLN A 262 -1.10 15.17 -22.75
CA GLN A 262 -2.18 16.12 -22.99
C GLN A 262 -3.40 15.85 -22.11
N ASP A 263 -3.72 14.58 -21.82
CA ASP A 263 -4.83 14.21 -20.94
C ASP A 263 -4.56 14.64 -19.49
N ILE A 264 -3.28 14.71 -19.09
CA ILE A 264 -2.87 15.17 -17.77
C ILE A 264 -2.78 16.70 -17.69
N GLU A 265 -2.30 17.37 -18.74
CA GLU A 265 -2.21 18.84 -18.79
C GLU A 265 -3.58 19.50 -18.88
N ASN A 266 -4.50 18.89 -19.60
CA ASN A 266 -5.84 19.44 -19.83
C ASN A 266 -6.89 18.32 -19.85
N PRO A 267 -7.23 17.72 -18.71
CA PRO A 267 -8.14 16.59 -18.64
C PRO A 267 -9.53 16.92 -19.17
N GLN A 268 -10.03 16.12 -20.12
CA GLN A 268 -11.34 16.26 -20.72
C GLN A 268 -12.02 14.91 -20.89
N GLY A 269 -13.35 14.89 -20.90
CA GLY A 269 -14.15 13.69 -21.19
C GLY A 269 -13.74 12.49 -20.33
N GLU A 270 -13.56 11.34 -20.96
CA GLU A 270 -13.25 10.07 -20.31
C GLU A 270 -11.95 10.12 -19.49
N ALA A 271 -10.91 10.81 -19.98
CA ALA A 271 -9.66 10.97 -19.24
C ALA A 271 -9.85 11.71 -17.92
N ALA A 272 -10.64 12.79 -17.91
CA ALA A 272 -10.95 13.53 -16.69
C ALA A 272 -11.77 12.69 -15.71
N GLU A 273 -12.74 11.93 -16.19
CA GLU A 273 -13.55 11.03 -15.37
C GLU A 273 -12.66 9.93 -14.76
N MET A 274 -11.77 9.32 -15.54
CA MET A 274 -10.88 8.27 -15.08
C MET A 274 -9.88 8.81 -14.02
N LEU A 275 -9.28 9.99 -14.23
CA LEU A 275 -8.41 10.61 -13.22
C LEU A 275 -9.15 10.83 -11.89
N ASN A 276 -10.40 11.28 -11.93
CA ASN A 276 -11.24 11.42 -10.75
C ASN A 276 -11.53 10.06 -10.09
N MET A 277 -11.83 9.02 -10.88
CA MET A 277 -12.14 7.69 -10.37
C MET A 277 -10.95 7.07 -9.64
N ILE A 278 -9.74 7.26 -10.14
CA ILE A 278 -8.52 6.70 -9.52
C ILE A 278 -7.93 7.58 -8.41
N SER A 279 -8.41 8.81 -8.23
CA SER A 279 -7.90 9.75 -7.22
C SER A 279 -8.71 9.67 -5.92
N PRO A 280 -8.12 9.23 -4.79
CA PRO A 280 -8.81 9.20 -3.50
C PRO A 280 -9.48 10.52 -3.13
N VAL A 281 -8.82 11.67 -3.36
CA VAL A 281 -9.35 12.99 -3.02
C VAL A 281 -10.66 13.33 -3.73
N SER A 282 -10.83 12.87 -4.95
CA SER A 282 -12.05 13.10 -5.74
C SER A 282 -13.26 12.33 -5.18
N ASN A 283 -13.03 11.33 -4.34
CA ASN A 283 -14.04 10.47 -3.74
C ASN A 283 -14.38 10.84 -2.28
N ILE A 284 -13.64 11.80 -1.68
CA ILE A 284 -13.90 12.29 -0.32
C ILE A 284 -15.14 13.18 -0.32
N LYS A 285 -16.05 12.94 0.62
CA LYS A 285 -17.30 13.68 0.83
C LYS A 285 -17.64 13.77 2.31
N GLU A 286 -18.63 14.55 2.65
CA GLU A 286 -19.18 14.56 4.02
C GLU A 286 -19.59 13.15 4.45
N GLY A 287 -19.19 12.77 5.68
CA GLY A 287 -19.41 11.42 6.21
C GLY A 287 -18.40 10.37 5.75
N SER A 288 -17.38 10.73 4.98
CA SER A 288 -16.25 9.85 4.70
C SER A 288 -15.52 9.46 5.98
N VAL A 289 -14.85 8.29 5.97
CA VAL A 289 -14.14 7.79 7.15
C VAL A 289 -12.96 8.67 7.54
N PRO A 290 -12.69 8.85 8.84
CA PRO A 290 -11.55 9.60 9.34
C PRO A 290 -10.20 9.04 8.89
N ALA A 291 -9.18 9.91 8.78
CA ALA A 291 -7.87 9.57 8.26
C ALA A 291 -6.71 10.01 9.14
N LEU A 292 -5.85 9.07 9.52
CA LEU A 292 -4.53 9.36 10.04
C LEU A 292 -3.49 9.12 8.93
N LEU A 293 -2.72 10.14 8.59
CA LEU A 293 -1.85 10.14 7.42
C LEU A 293 -0.40 10.42 7.81
N GLY A 294 0.52 9.65 7.23
CA GLY A 294 1.96 9.87 7.38
C GLY A 294 2.62 10.19 6.05
N PHE A 295 3.41 11.27 6.01
CA PHE A 295 4.16 11.68 4.81
C PHE A 295 5.60 12.03 5.12
N ALA A 296 6.48 11.91 4.13
CA ALA A 296 7.90 12.20 4.26
C ALA A 296 8.27 13.53 3.59
N GLY A 297 9.01 14.38 4.30
CA GLY A 297 9.38 15.72 3.82
C GLY A 297 10.46 15.74 2.74
N LYS A 298 11.14 14.61 2.51
CA LYS A 298 12.14 14.43 1.44
C LYS A 298 11.75 13.36 0.43
N ASP A 299 10.49 12.99 0.44
CA ASP A 299 9.94 12.04 -0.53
C ASP A 299 9.94 12.66 -1.93
N LYS A 300 10.61 11.98 -2.86
CA LYS A 300 10.64 12.38 -4.27
C LYS A 300 9.66 11.59 -5.14
N THR A 301 9.11 10.52 -4.57
CA THR A 301 8.14 9.65 -5.24
C THR A 301 6.72 10.14 -4.98
N ILE A 302 6.37 10.33 -3.71
CA ILE A 302 5.07 10.87 -3.30
C ILE A 302 5.34 12.18 -2.55
N GLY A 303 5.32 13.26 -3.27
CA GLY A 303 5.64 14.59 -2.76
C GLY A 303 4.66 15.09 -1.69
N THR A 304 5.05 16.16 -1.01
CA THR A 304 4.25 16.74 0.08
C THR A 304 2.93 17.35 -0.40
N ASN A 305 2.79 17.65 -1.70
CA ASN A 305 1.53 18.13 -2.27
C ASN A 305 0.40 17.10 -2.12
N HIS A 306 0.68 15.82 -2.20
CA HIS A 306 -0.32 14.79 -1.91
C HIS A 306 -0.89 14.91 -0.48
N ALA A 307 -0.04 15.23 0.52
CA ALA A 307 -0.51 15.49 1.87
C ALA A 307 -1.41 16.73 1.93
N ASN A 308 -0.99 17.82 1.26
CA ASN A 308 -1.72 19.08 1.25
C ASN A 308 -3.10 18.95 0.60
N VAL A 309 -3.15 18.33 -0.58
CA VAL A 309 -4.41 18.15 -1.34
C VAL A 309 -5.39 17.27 -0.55
N MET A 310 -4.90 16.15 0.00
CA MET A 310 -5.74 15.24 0.78
C MET A 310 -6.26 15.89 2.06
N THR A 311 -5.41 16.57 2.82
CA THR A 311 -5.81 17.26 4.05
C THR A 311 -6.80 18.38 3.78
N SER A 312 -6.56 19.17 2.71
CA SER A 312 -7.48 20.25 2.30
C SER A 312 -8.86 19.69 1.99
N LYS A 313 -8.94 18.60 1.23
CA LYS A 313 -10.22 17.99 0.86
C LYS A 313 -10.96 17.37 2.05
N LEU A 314 -10.22 16.68 2.95
CA LEU A 314 -10.80 16.15 4.20
C LEU A 314 -11.39 17.27 5.05
N ASN A 315 -10.66 18.40 5.23
CA ASN A 315 -11.13 19.56 5.98
C ASN A 315 -12.34 20.22 5.32
N GLU A 316 -12.33 20.40 4.00
CA GLU A 316 -13.47 20.94 3.22
C GLU A 316 -14.74 20.12 3.46
N CYS A 317 -14.61 18.81 3.53
CA CYS A 317 -15.72 17.88 3.76
C CYS A 317 -16.03 17.63 5.26
N GLY A 318 -15.37 18.33 6.18
CA GLY A 318 -15.57 18.16 7.62
C GLY A 318 -15.15 16.78 8.16
N VAL A 319 -14.26 16.08 7.46
CA VAL A 319 -13.76 14.75 7.85
C VAL A 319 -12.58 14.90 8.79
N GLU A 320 -12.64 14.26 9.97
CA GLU A 320 -11.56 14.30 10.94
C GLU A 320 -10.28 13.67 10.35
N ASN A 321 -9.17 14.41 10.49
CA ASN A 321 -7.89 13.94 9.99
C ASN A 321 -6.72 14.46 10.85
N GLU A 322 -5.61 13.71 10.83
CA GLU A 322 -4.35 14.10 11.46
C GLU A 322 -3.21 13.71 10.52
N VAL A 323 -2.22 14.60 10.35
CA VAL A 323 -1.03 14.33 9.54
C VAL A 323 0.22 14.33 10.38
N ILE A 324 0.97 13.24 10.33
CA ILE A 324 2.30 13.13 10.91
C ILE A 324 3.35 13.25 9.81
N MET A 325 4.24 14.22 9.93
CA MET A 325 5.33 14.45 8.98
C MET A 325 6.63 13.81 9.44
N TRP A 326 7.37 13.23 8.52
CA TRP A 326 8.76 12.77 8.68
C TRP A 326 9.71 13.73 7.95
N PRO A 327 10.08 14.87 8.52
CA PRO A 327 10.77 15.94 7.78
C PRO A 327 12.16 15.57 7.29
N LYS A 328 12.76 14.52 7.82
CA LYS A 328 14.12 14.06 7.46
C LYS A 328 14.14 12.80 6.63
N SER A 329 13.00 12.15 6.47
CA SER A 329 12.87 10.89 5.73
C SER A 329 12.52 11.12 4.27
N ASP A 330 12.97 10.17 3.45
CA ASP A 330 12.50 9.92 2.10
C ASP A 330 11.27 8.98 2.12
N HIS A 331 10.90 8.43 0.96
CA HIS A 331 9.75 7.54 0.79
C HIS A 331 9.73 6.33 1.74
N THR A 332 10.88 5.90 2.24
CA THR A 332 10.98 4.74 3.15
C THR A 332 10.57 5.02 4.59
N LEU A 333 10.43 6.29 4.99
CA LEU A 333 10.10 6.73 6.36
C LEU A 333 11.10 6.25 7.45
N ALA A 334 12.30 5.81 7.06
CA ALA A 334 13.25 5.12 7.94
C ALA A 334 14.16 6.05 8.75
N SER A 335 14.30 7.34 8.35
CA SER A 335 15.37 8.21 8.83
C SER A 335 14.99 9.12 10.01
N ASP A 336 13.77 9.07 10.52
CA ASP A 336 13.27 9.95 11.57
C ASP A 336 12.63 9.21 12.75
N PRO A 337 13.44 8.72 13.72
CA PRO A 337 12.95 7.93 14.85
C PRO A 337 11.92 8.66 15.73
N LYS A 338 11.95 10.00 15.77
CA LYS A 338 10.96 10.77 16.53
C LYS A 338 9.60 10.69 15.85
N SER A 339 9.55 10.85 14.54
CA SER A 339 8.31 10.76 13.77
C SER A 339 7.72 9.34 13.80
N ILE A 340 8.58 8.30 13.81
CA ILE A 340 8.13 6.90 14.02
C ILE A 340 7.42 6.75 15.38
N ARG A 341 7.96 7.32 16.46
CA ARG A 341 7.28 7.27 17.78
C ARG A 341 5.97 8.03 17.75
N ASN A 342 5.97 9.26 17.24
CA ASN A 342 4.76 10.09 17.13
C ASN A 342 3.65 9.36 16.34
N TRP A 343 4.03 8.71 15.22
CA TRP A 343 3.11 7.88 14.43
C TRP A 343 2.50 6.75 15.26
N ASN A 344 3.34 5.98 15.94
CA ASN A 344 2.86 4.85 16.74
C ASN A 344 1.92 5.29 17.87
N GLU A 345 2.24 6.41 18.53
CA GLU A 345 1.38 7.01 19.56
C GLU A 345 0.06 7.54 18.97
N ALA A 346 0.12 8.17 17.78
CA ALA A 346 -1.07 8.62 17.09
C ALA A 346 -1.96 7.45 16.67
N VAL A 347 -1.40 6.41 16.05
CA VAL A 347 -2.17 5.22 15.67
C VAL A 347 -2.84 4.58 16.89
N ALA A 348 -2.13 4.44 18.01
CA ALA A 348 -2.72 3.86 19.22
C ALA A 348 -3.95 4.69 19.71
N ARG A 349 -3.83 6.03 19.78
CA ARG A 349 -4.95 6.92 20.14
C ARG A 349 -6.12 6.81 19.17
N TRP A 350 -5.83 6.73 17.86
CA TRP A 350 -6.85 6.65 16.84
C TRP A 350 -7.57 5.30 16.86
N LEU A 351 -6.84 4.21 17.04
CA LEU A 351 -7.43 2.88 17.18
C LEU A 351 -8.33 2.80 18.45
N GLU A 352 -7.88 3.35 19.59
CA GLU A 352 -8.70 3.42 20.81
C GLU A 352 -9.99 4.22 20.61
N LYS A 353 -9.94 5.29 19.79
CA LYS A 353 -11.09 6.15 19.51
C LYS A 353 -12.11 5.51 18.57
N TYR A 354 -11.66 4.77 17.55
CA TYR A 354 -12.51 4.35 16.44
C TYR A 354 -12.80 2.85 16.37
N MET A 355 -11.97 2.03 17.01
CA MET A 355 -12.03 0.56 16.89
C MET A 355 -12.53 -0.12 18.15
#